data_9cc042c838c94c4dea42d7e90eb177a5
#
_entry.id   9cc042c838c94c4dea42d7e90eb177a5
#
_cell.length_a   1.000
_cell.length_b   1.000
_cell.length_c   1.000
_cell.angle_alpha   90.00
_cell.angle_beta   90.00
_cell.angle_gamma   90.00
#
_symmetry.space_group_name_H-M   'P 1'
#
loop_
_entity.id
_entity.type
_entity.pdbx_description
1 polymer ?
#
loop_
_entity_poly.entity_id
_entity_poly.type
_entity_poly.pdbx_seq_one_letter_code
_entity_poly.pdbx_strand_id
1 'polypeptide(L)'
;YVPENVYILATMNDIDRSVECMDFAIRRRFVWKEITPSDTAYMLNELEKSEEAKVKMEALNAEIAKTEGLGGAYQIGPAYFKKLEKNGNDFDKLWTMNIEPLLKEYLRGFRDAEKLLNGFKTAYYGENESKEVTE
;
A
#
# COMPACT_ATOMS: atom_id res chain seq x y z
N TYR A 1 25.49 27.11 3.59
CA TYR A 1 24.70 28.23 3.10
C TYR A 1 23.80 27.78 1.94
N VAL A 2 22.49 27.95 2.09
CA VAL A 2 21.51 27.68 1.04
C VAL A 2 21.02 29.04 0.54
N PRO A 3 21.16 29.37 -0.76
CA PRO A 3 20.65 30.62 -1.34
C PRO A 3 19.12 30.74 -1.18
N GLU A 4 18.60 31.96 -1.06
CA GLU A 4 17.17 32.24 -0.84
C GLU A 4 16.25 31.75 -1.98
N ASN A 5 16.79 31.55 -3.18
CA ASN A 5 16.08 31.04 -4.36
C ASN A 5 16.11 29.53 -4.53
N VAL A 6 16.57 28.78 -3.52
CA VAL A 6 16.64 27.32 -3.55
C VAL A 6 15.52 26.74 -2.67
N TYR A 7 14.70 25.88 -3.27
CA TYR A 7 13.67 25.10 -2.60
C TYR A 7 14.09 23.65 -2.55
N ILE A 8 13.95 23.00 -1.40
CA ILE A 8 14.28 21.60 -1.22
C ILE A 8 12.98 20.81 -1.05
N LEU A 9 12.74 19.88 -1.98
CA LEU A 9 11.68 18.89 -1.89
C LEU A 9 12.30 17.54 -1.62
N ALA A 10 11.86 16.86 -0.56
CA ALA A 10 12.33 15.53 -0.19
C ALA A 10 11.15 14.60 0.02
N THR A 11 11.36 13.30 -0.21
CA THR A 11 10.40 12.24 0.07
C THR A 11 10.97 11.29 1.10
N MET A 12 10.11 10.73 1.94
CA MET A 12 10.46 9.74 2.95
C MET A 12 9.40 8.65 2.99
N ASN A 13 9.82 7.41 3.24
CA ASN A 13 8.94 6.28 3.46
C ASN A 13 9.00 5.85 4.94
N ASP A 14 7.88 5.95 5.66
CA ASP A 14 7.79 5.61 7.09
C ASP A 14 7.97 4.12 7.40
N ILE A 15 7.82 3.23 6.40
CA ILE A 15 8.00 1.78 6.59
C ILE A 15 9.47 1.40 6.74
N ASP A 16 10.36 2.23 6.21
CA ASP A 16 11.79 1.94 6.24
C ASP A 16 12.36 2.15 7.65
N ARG A 17 12.42 1.06 8.43
CA ARG A 17 12.96 1.05 9.79
C ARG A 17 14.42 1.48 9.87
N SER A 18 15.14 1.53 8.76
CA SER A 18 16.51 2.04 8.71
C SER A 18 16.59 3.56 8.93
N VAL A 19 15.46 4.25 8.85
CA VAL A 19 15.32 5.69 9.06
C VAL A 19 14.81 6.03 10.48
N GLU A 20 14.97 5.15 11.45
CA GLU A 20 14.43 5.28 12.82
C GLU A 20 14.89 6.53 13.59
N CYS A 21 15.81 7.30 13.07
CA CYS A 21 16.29 8.50 13.73
C CYS A 21 16.40 9.70 12.79
N MET A 22 15.26 10.12 12.21
CA MET A 22 15.28 11.48 11.71
C MET A 22 15.30 12.44 12.91
N ASP A 23 16.44 13.10 13.08
CA ASP A 23 16.67 14.06 14.16
C ASP A 23 15.55 15.09 14.19
N PHE A 24 15.03 15.38 15.39
CA PHE A 24 14.03 16.43 15.62
C PHE A 24 14.44 17.77 15.01
N ALA A 25 15.75 18.05 14.92
CA ALA A 25 16.27 19.25 14.31
C ALA A 25 15.95 19.35 12.81
N ILE A 26 15.94 18.23 12.10
CA ILE A 26 15.55 18.17 10.68
C ILE A 26 14.03 18.30 10.56
N ARG A 27 13.27 17.60 11.40
CA ARG A 27 11.81 17.68 11.38
C ARG A 27 11.28 19.10 11.52
N ARG A 28 11.90 19.94 12.33
CA ARG A 28 11.49 21.33 12.56
C ARG A 28 11.79 22.27 11.38
N ARG A 29 12.65 21.87 10.46
CA ARG A 29 13.10 22.72 9.33
C ARG A 29 12.29 22.52 8.06
N PHE A 30 11.43 21.51 8.01
CA PHE A 30 10.61 21.17 6.86
C PHE A 30 9.12 21.25 7.18
N VAL A 31 8.34 21.61 6.19
CA VAL A 31 6.88 21.43 6.21
C VAL A 31 6.60 20.00 5.76
N TRP A 32 5.92 19.26 6.62
CA TRP A 32 5.60 17.85 6.36
C TRP A 32 4.20 17.73 5.77
N LYS A 33 4.09 16.95 4.72
CA LYS A 33 2.82 16.56 4.13
C LYS A 33 2.79 15.05 3.98
N GLU A 34 1.87 14.41 4.66
CA GLU A 34 1.57 13.00 4.44
C GLU A 34 0.85 12.85 3.10
N ILE A 35 1.22 11.81 2.34
CA ILE A 35 0.57 11.42 1.10
C ILE A 35 0.08 9.99 1.28
N THR A 36 -1.24 9.84 1.30
CA THR A 36 -1.90 8.54 1.45
C THR A 36 -2.19 7.91 0.08
N PRO A 37 -2.46 6.59 0.02
CA PRO A 37 -2.92 5.94 -1.21
C PRO A 37 -4.16 6.60 -1.81
N SER A 38 -5.07 7.10 -0.98
CA SER A 38 -6.30 7.79 -1.44
C SER A 38 -5.98 9.12 -2.14
N ASP A 39 -4.98 9.88 -1.66
CA ASP A 39 -4.57 11.15 -2.29
C ASP A 39 -4.05 10.95 -3.72
N THR A 40 -3.53 9.76 -4.01
CA THR A 40 -2.91 9.43 -5.30
C THR A 40 -3.72 8.42 -6.12
N ALA A 41 -4.92 8.05 -5.68
CA ALA A 41 -5.81 7.10 -6.36
C ALA A 41 -6.13 7.49 -7.82
N TYR A 42 -6.06 8.78 -8.15
CA TYR A 42 -6.21 9.28 -9.53
C TYR A 42 -5.22 8.65 -10.52
N MET A 43 -4.10 8.13 -10.06
CA MET A 43 -3.13 7.41 -10.90
C MET A 43 -3.73 6.15 -11.55
N LEU A 44 -4.83 5.63 -10.99
CA LEU A 44 -5.53 4.46 -11.52
C LEU A 44 -6.55 4.81 -12.60
N ASN A 45 -6.84 6.09 -12.84
CA ASN A 45 -7.86 6.53 -13.80
C ASN A 45 -7.58 6.08 -15.24
N GLU A 46 -6.31 5.84 -15.58
CA GLU A 46 -5.88 5.39 -16.90
C GLU A 46 -6.06 3.88 -17.13
N LEU A 47 -6.31 3.11 -16.06
CA LEU A 47 -6.52 1.67 -16.16
C LEU A 47 -7.88 1.36 -16.80
N GLU A 48 -7.94 0.31 -17.62
CA GLU A 48 -9.18 -0.23 -18.17
C GLU A 48 -10.19 -0.61 -17.08
N LYS A 49 -9.69 -1.21 -15.98
CA LYS A 49 -10.48 -1.61 -14.81
C LYS A 49 -10.26 -0.66 -13.63
N SER A 50 -10.26 0.65 -13.89
CA SER A 50 -9.94 1.70 -12.91
C SER A 50 -10.80 1.61 -11.64
N GLU A 51 -12.11 1.53 -11.78
CA GLU A 51 -13.03 1.56 -10.63
C GLU A 51 -12.88 0.31 -9.76
N GLU A 52 -12.76 -0.87 -10.38
CA GLU A 52 -12.52 -2.12 -9.65
C GLU A 52 -11.16 -2.09 -8.92
N ALA A 53 -10.12 -1.56 -9.56
CA ALA A 53 -8.80 -1.42 -8.95
C ALA A 53 -8.82 -0.49 -7.73
N LYS A 54 -9.55 0.62 -7.80
CA LYS A 54 -9.73 1.54 -6.67
C LYS A 54 -10.46 0.88 -5.50
N VAL A 55 -11.58 0.21 -5.78
CA VAL A 55 -12.37 -0.49 -4.76
C VAL A 55 -11.54 -1.56 -4.06
N LYS A 56 -10.81 -2.38 -4.81
CA LYS A 56 -9.93 -3.41 -4.25
C LYS A 56 -8.79 -2.81 -3.43
N MET A 57 -8.20 -1.71 -3.89
CA MET A 57 -7.16 -0.99 -3.16
C MET A 57 -7.68 -0.43 -1.83
N GLU A 58 -8.83 0.22 -1.85
CA GLU A 58 -9.43 0.82 -0.65
C GLU A 58 -9.83 -0.25 0.37
N ALA A 59 -10.47 -1.33 -0.07
CA ALA A 59 -10.88 -2.43 0.81
C ALA A 59 -9.67 -3.12 1.47
N LEU A 60 -8.64 -3.41 0.69
CA LEU A 60 -7.40 -3.99 1.20
C LEU A 60 -6.71 -3.06 2.20
N ASN A 61 -6.59 -1.78 1.87
CA ASN A 61 -5.94 -0.80 2.72
C ASN A 61 -6.71 -0.52 4.01
N ALA A 62 -8.04 -0.59 3.98
CA ALA A 62 -8.85 -0.49 5.19
C ALA A 62 -8.58 -1.65 6.16
N GLU A 63 -8.38 -2.85 5.65
CA GLU A 63 -8.05 -4.02 6.48
C GLU A 63 -6.62 -3.96 7.01
N ILE A 64 -5.65 -3.54 6.19
CA ILE A 64 -4.27 -3.32 6.62
C ILE A 64 -4.22 -2.28 7.75
N ALA A 65 -4.92 -1.17 7.60
CA ALA A 65 -4.93 -0.08 8.58
C ALA A 65 -5.50 -0.48 9.95
N LYS A 66 -6.44 -1.44 9.98
CA LYS A 66 -7.03 -1.99 11.21
C LYS A 66 -6.14 -3.04 11.88
N THR A 67 -5.19 -3.60 11.16
CA THR A 67 -4.34 -4.68 11.67
C THR A 67 -3.35 -4.13 12.68
N GLU A 68 -3.43 -4.66 13.91
CA GLU A 68 -2.48 -4.30 14.97
C GLU A 68 -1.04 -4.65 14.55
N GLY A 69 -0.14 -3.70 14.72
CA GLY A 69 1.27 -3.84 14.33
C GLY A 69 1.60 -3.40 12.90
N LEU A 70 0.61 -3.12 12.05
CA LEU A 70 0.80 -2.52 10.72
C LEU A 70 0.34 -1.05 10.71
N GLY A 71 -0.95 -0.81 10.67
CA GLY A 71 -1.51 0.53 10.61
C GLY A 71 -1.43 1.20 9.23
N GLY A 72 -1.74 2.50 9.19
CA GLY A 72 -1.84 3.26 7.94
C GLY A 72 -0.54 3.38 7.13
N ALA A 73 0.62 3.30 7.79
CA ALA A 73 1.92 3.38 7.12
C ALA A 73 2.17 2.22 6.14
N TYR A 74 1.53 1.07 6.38
CA TYR A 74 1.67 -0.14 5.55
C TYR A 74 0.65 -0.24 4.42
N GLN A 75 -0.19 0.77 4.23
CA GLN A 75 -1.14 0.79 3.11
C GLN A 75 -0.42 0.73 1.77
N ILE A 76 -1.02 0.00 0.82
CA ILE A 76 -0.45 -0.21 -0.51
C ILE A 76 -0.93 0.90 -1.45
N GLY A 77 0.02 1.59 -2.07
CA GLY A 77 -0.27 2.68 -2.98
C GLY A 77 -0.69 2.25 -4.39
N PRO A 78 -1.25 3.17 -5.18
CA PRO A 78 -1.75 2.89 -6.54
C PRO A 78 -0.67 2.41 -7.50
N ALA A 79 0.62 2.70 -7.24
CA ALA A 79 1.72 2.21 -8.08
C ALA A 79 1.79 0.67 -8.16
N TYR A 80 1.38 -0.04 -7.09
CA TYR A 80 1.24 -1.49 -7.12
C TYR A 80 0.08 -1.93 -8.00
N PHE A 81 -1.05 -1.26 -7.93
CA PHE A 81 -2.25 -1.55 -8.71
C PHE A 81 -2.08 -1.20 -10.20
N LYS A 82 -1.24 -0.22 -10.55
CA LYS A 82 -0.86 0.05 -11.95
C LYS A 82 -0.16 -1.13 -12.63
N LYS A 83 0.41 -2.06 -11.87
CA LYS A 83 0.97 -3.30 -12.43
C LYS A 83 -0.10 -4.22 -13.03
N LEU A 84 -1.39 -3.93 -12.82
CA LEU A 84 -2.50 -4.64 -13.44
C LEU A 84 -2.39 -4.67 -14.96
N GLU A 85 -1.99 -3.57 -15.60
CA GLU A 85 -1.76 -3.52 -17.06
C GLU A 85 -0.73 -4.55 -17.51
N LYS A 86 0.40 -4.64 -16.80
CA LYS A 86 1.46 -5.60 -17.10
C LYS A 86 1.06 -7.05 -16.85
N ASN A 87 0.06 -7.25 -16.00
CA ASN A 87 -0.50 -8.56 -15.67
C ASN A 87 -1.71 -8.93 -16.57
N GLY A 88 -1.94 -8.19 -17.67
CA GLY A 88 -3.02 -8.46 -18.61
C GLY A 88 -4.41 -8.15 -18.06
N ASN A 89 -4.54 -7.14 -17.19
CA ASN A 89 -5.78 -6.76 -16.51
C ASN A 89 -6.41 -7.90 -15.66
N ASP A 90 -5.56 -8.78 -15.16
CA ASP A 90 -5.92 -9.94 -14.35
C ASP A 90 -5.58 -9.67 -12.87
N PHE A 91 -6.62 -9.56 -12.03
CA PHE A 91 -6.49 -9.30 -10.60
C PHE A 91 -5.90 -10.46 -9.82
N ASP A 92 -6.07 -11.70 -10.28
CA ASP A 92 -5.47 -12.87 -9.63
C ASP A 92 -3.97 -12.89 -9.82
N LYS A 93 -3.50 -12.53 -11.02
CA LYS A 93 -2.07 -12.35 -11.27
C LYS A 93 -1.49 -11.19 -10.48
N LEU A 94 -2.21 -10.06 -10.41
CA LEU A 94 -1.80 -8.91 -9.59
C LEU A 94 -1.64 -9.31 -8.12
N TRP A 95 -2.61 -10.05 -7.58
CA TRP A 95 -2.55 -10.57 -6.22
C TRP A 95 -1.34 -11.48 -6.02
N THR A 96 -1.27 -12.56 -6.79
CA THR A 96 -0.27 -13.63 -6.61
C THR A 96 1.16 -13.14 -6.85
N MET A 97 1.37 -12.30 -7.86
CA MET A 97 2.70 -11.88 -8.28
C MET A 97 3.21 -10.62 -7.58
N ASN A 98 2.33 -9.76 -7.11
CA ASN A 98 2.73 -8.45 -6.61
C ASN A 98 2.26 -8.13 -5.18
N ILE A 99 0.99 -8.40 -4.86
CA ILE A 99 0.39 -7.98 -3.58
C ILE A 99 0.67 -8.99 -2.48
N GLU A 100 0.39 -10.26 -2.70
CA GLU A 100 0.59 -11.32 -1.71
C GLU A 100 2.04 -11.44 -1.23
N PRO A 101 3.07 -11.42 -2.11
CA PRO A 101 4.45 -11.47 -1.66
C PRO A 101 4.84 -10.29 -0.76
N LEU A 102 4.33 -9.08 -1.07
CA LEU A 102 4.54 -7.90 -0.25
C LEU A 102 3.88 -8.03 1.12
N LEU A 103 2.64 -8.50 1.16
CA LEU A 103 1.91 -8.72 2.42
C LEU A 103 2.58 -9.80 3.29
N LYS A 104 3.09 -10.87 2.68
CA LYS A 104 3.89 -11.88 3.40
C LYS A 104 5.14 -11.28 4.03
N GLU A 105 5.79 -10.34 3.36
CA GLU A 105 6.93 -9.62 3.92
C GLU A 105 6.52 -8.74 5.11
N TYR A 106 5.39 -8.01 5.00
CA TYR A 106 4.85 -7.21 6.10
C TYR A 106 4.49 -8.05 7.33
N LEU A 107 3.98 -9.26 7.10
CA LEU A 107 3.56 -10.17 8.15
C LEU A 107 4.68 -11.04 8.73
N ARG A 108 5.91 -10.85 8.27
CA ARG A 108 7.07 -11.58 8.78
C ARG A 108 7.23 -11.37 10.29
N GLY A 109 7.15 -12.46 11.05
CA GLY A 109 7.24 -12.45 12.50
C GLY A 109 5.91 -12.30 13.26
N PHE A 110 4.81 -12.12 12.54
CA PHE A 110 3.47 -12.16 13.16
C PHE A 110 3.08 -13.61 13.47
N ARG A 111 2.51 -13.84 14.66
CA ARG A 111 2.05 -15.19 15.06
C ARG A 111 0.88 -15.68 14.21
N ASP A 112 -0.03 -14.76 13.84
CA ASP A 112 -1.24 -15.05 13.09
C ASP A 112 -1.12 -14.66 11.60
N ALA A 113 0.09 -14.72 11.02
CA ALA A 113 0.38 -14.26 9.68
C ALA A 113 -0.56 -14.84 8.61
N GLU A 114 -0.85 -16.15 8.66
CA GLU A 114 -1.75 -16.81 7.73
C GLU A 114 -3.19 -16.31 7.85
N LYS A 115 -3.68 -16.15 9.09
CA LYS A 115 -5.03 -15.63 9.35
C LYS A 115 -5.18 -14.19 8.84
N LEU A 116 -4.18 -13.35 9.10
CA LEU A 116 -4.14 -11.97 8.63
C LEU A 116 -4.10 -11.91 7.11
N LEU A 117 -3.25 -12.73 6.48
CA LEU A 117 -3.16 -12.81 5.01
C LEU A 117 -4.49 -13.24 4.38
N ASN A 118 -5.20 -14.20 4.99
CA ASN A 118 -6.53 -14.60 4.54
C ASN A 118 -7.56 -13.47 4.69
N GLY A 119 -7.49 -12.68 5.76
CA GLY A 119 -8.30 -11.49 5.94
C GLY A 119 -8.06 -10.46 4.84
N PHE A 120 -6.81 -10.20 4.50
CA PHE A 120 -6.42 -9.32 3.39
C PHE A 120 -6.90 -9.85 2.04
N LYS A 121 -6.79 -11.16 1.81
CA LYS A 121 -7.30 -11.81 0.59
C LYS A 121 -8.81 -11.64 0.47
N THR A 122 -9.55 -11.88 1.55
CA THR A 122 -11.00 -11.68 1.59
C THR A 122 -11.39 -10.23 1.31
N ALA A 123 -10.68 -9.26 1.90
CA ALA A 123 -10.91 -7.84 1.63
C ALA A 123 -10.65 -7.48 0.16
N TYR A 124 -9.59 -8.02 -0.43
CA TYR A 124 -9.23 -7.77 -1.82
C TYR A 124 -10.24 -8.35 -2.83
N TYR A 125 -10.70 -9.59 -2.62
CA TYR A 125 -11.65 -10.26 -3.52
C TYR A 125 -13.12 -9.94 -3.21
N GLY A 126 -13.44 -9.55 -1.99
CA GLY A 126 -14.81 -9.46 -1.49
C GLY A 126 -15.32 -10.81 -0.97
N GLU A 127 -16.34 -10.80 -0.12
CA GLU A 127 -16.85 -12.00 0.56
C GLU A 127 -17.41 -13.07 -0.40
N ASN A 128 -17.84 -12.67 -1.60
CA ASN A 128 -18.48 -13.58 -2.56
C ASN A 128 -17.50 -14.30 -3.49
N GLU A 129 -16.32 -13.70 -3.77
CA GLU A 129 -15.34 -14.30 -4.68
C GLU A 129 -14.33 -15.20 -3.95
N SER A 130 -14.18 -15.02 -2.63
CA SER A 130 -13.21 -15.78 -1.82
C SER A 130 -13.55 -17.29 -1.66
N LYS A 131 -14.78 -17.71 -2.02
CA LYS A 131 -15.23 -19.11 -1.93
C LYS A 131 -14.89 -19.96 -3.15
N GLU A 132 -14.65 -19.36 -4.31
CA GLU A 132 -14.37 -20.10 -5.55
C GLU A 132 -12.88 -20.44 -5.76
N VAL A 133 -11.97 -19.84 -5.00
CA VAL A 133 -10.51 -20.03 -5.16
C VAL A 133 -9.96 -21.14 -4.24
N THR A 134 -10.82 -21.87 -3.52
CA THR A 134 -10.40 -22.92 -2.55
C THR A 134 -10.79 -24.35 -2.97
N GLU A 135 -11.16 -24.59 -4.25
CA GLU A 135 -11.30 -25.95 -4.81
C GLU A 135 -10.19 -26.30 -5.78
#